data_2a04863dbfa62344994bd72afbd24c8a
#
_entry.id   2a04863dbfa62344994bd72afbd24c8a
#
_cell.length_a   1.000
_cell.length_b   1.000
_cell.length_c   1.000
_cell.angle_alpha   90.00
_cell.angle_beta   90.00
_cell.angle_gamma   90.00
#
_symmetry.space_group_name_H-M   'P 1'
#
loop_
_entity.id
_entity.type
_entity.pdbx_description
1 polymer ?
#
loop_
_entity_poly.entity_id
_entity_poly.type
_entity_poly.pdbx_seq_one_letter_code
_entity_poly.pdbx_strand_id
1 'polypeptide(L)' 'MILETWYYEVVSIDGHYANLRRTDADSPELKLVARALLPAEIKEGTKLKYEMMQYEVIG' A
#
# COMPACT_ATOMS: atom_id res chain seq x y z
N MET A 1 -3.14 -12.26 -20.96
CA MET A 1 -3.58 -11.38 -19.88
C MET A 1 -2.36 -10.92 -19.08
N ILE A 2 -2.27 -9.64 -18.82
CA ILE A 2 -1.15 -9.08 -18.09
C ILE A 2 -1.62 -8.81 -16.66
N LEU A 3 -0.92 -9.41 -15.69
CA LEU A 3 -1.14 -9.12 -14.28
C LEU A 3 -0.13 -8.07 -13.87
N GLU A 4 -0.62 -6.95 -13.36
CA GLU A 4 0.26 -5.90 -12.88
C GLU A 4 0.45 -6.06 -11.38
N THR A 5 1.69 -5.95 -10.95
CA THR A 5 2.05 -5.96 -9.54
C THR A 5 2.60 -4.58 -9.19
N TRP A 6 2.02 -3.97 -8.18
CA TRP A 6 2.43 -2.64 -7.75
C TRP A 6 2.93 -2.72 -6.33
N TYR A 7 3.94 -1.90 -6.02
CA TYR A 7 4.57 -1.91 -4.70
C TYR A 7 4.37 -0.57 -4.03
N TYR A 8 4.09 -0.63 -2.72
CA TYR A 8 3.78 0.55 -1.94
C TYR A 8 4.51 0.52 -0.61
N GLU A 9 4.60 1.69 0.00
CA GLU A 9 5.05 1.84 1.37
C GLU A 9 3.99 2.62 2.13
N VAL A 10 3.68 2.17 3.36
CA VAL A 10 2.77 2.91 4.23
C VAL A 10 3.52 4.12 4.76
N VAL A 11 3.12 5.30 4.32
CA VAL A 11 3.75 6.55 4.74
C VAL A 11 3.19 6.98 6.08
N SER A 12 1.88 6.88 6.27
CA SER A 12 1.24 7.26 7.52
C SER A 12 -0.11 6.56 7.62
N ILE A 13 -0.61 6.48 8.85
CA ILE A 13 -1.94 5.95 9.13
C ILE A 13 -2.70 7.02 9.87
N ASP A 14 -3.90 7.34 9.38
CA ASP A 14 -4.71 8.40 9.92
C ASP A 14 -6.14 7.89 10.12
N GLY A 15 -6.45 7.47 11.35
CA GLY A 15 -7.76 6.92 11.64
C GLY A 15 -8.04 5.65 10.86
N HIS A 16 -9.08 5.67 10.05
CA HIS A 16 -9.50 4.50 9.27
C HIS A 16 -8.83 4.41 7.90
N TYR A 17 -7.86 5.30 7.63
CA TYR A 17 -7.20 5.36 6.33
C TYR A 17 -5.70 5.30 6.49
N ALA A 18 -5.04 4.82 5.46
CA ALA A 18 -3.60 4.84 5.36
C ALA A 18 -3.20 5.57 4.08
N ASN A 19 -2.09 6.29 4.15
CA ASN A 19 -1.52 6.94 2.98
C ASN A 19 -0.38 6.08 2.47
N LEU A 20 -0.49 5.66 1.22
CA LEU A 20 0.49 4.79 0.58
C LEU A 20 1.22 5.56 -0.52
N ARG A 21 2.50 5.27 -0.67
CA ARG A 21 3.30 5.81 -1.77
C ARG A 21 3.88 4.65 -2.55
N ARG A 22 3.84 4.75 -3.89
CA ARG A 22 4.46 3.74 -4.73
C ARG A 22 5.97 3.77 -4.55
N THR A 23 6.57 2.58 -4.46
CA THR A 23 8.01 2.44 -4.35
C THR A 23 8.64 1.92 -5.63
N ASP A 24 7.82 1.45 -6.57
CA ASP A 24 8.27 0.92 -7.86
C ASP A 24 8.19 1.96 -8.97
N ALA A 25 7.85 3.19 -8.63
CA ALA A 25 7.74 4.29 -9.59
C ALA A 25 8.08 5.59 -8.89
N ASP A 26 8.56 6.56 -9.67
CA ASP A 26 8.88 7.88 -9.15
C ASP A 26 7.59 8.71 -9.11
N SER A 27 6.80 8.50 -8.07
CA SER A 27 5.54 9.18 -7.91
C SER A 27 5.47 9.82 -6.52
N PRO A 28 5.36 11.15 -6.43
CA PRO A 28 5.26 11.82 -5.13
C PRO A 28 3.86 11.76 -4.53
N GLU A 29 2.88 11.32 -5.29
CA GLU A 29 1.50 11.33 -4.83
C GLU A 29 1.24 10.22 -3.83
N LEU A 30 0.40 10.53 -2.84
CA LEU A 30 -0.05 9.54 -1.87
C LEU A 30 -1.41 9.02 -2.29
N LYS A 31 -1.59 7.71 -2.11
CA LYS A 31 -2.86 7.06 -2.35
C LYS A 31 -3.53 6.80 -1.02
N LEU A 32 -4.74 7.34 -0.85
CA LEU A 32 -5.50 7.12 0.37
C LEU A 32 -6.29 5.82 0.24
N VAL A 33 -6.05 4.89 1.17
CA VAL A 33 -6.67 3.57 1.13
C VAL A 33 -7.27 3.28 2.48
N ALA A 34 -8.51 2.78 2.50
CA ALA A 34 -9.17 2.40 3.74
C ALA A 34 -8.42 1.23 4.37
N ARG A 35 -8.21 1.29 5.69
CA ARG A 35 -7.51 0.24 6.41
C ARG A 35 -8.22 -1.10 6.31
N ALA A 36 -9.55 -1.09 6.11
CA ALA A 36 -10.30 -2.32 5.93
C ALA A 36 -9.87 -3.12 4.71
N LEU A 37 -9.21 -2.48 3.74
CA LEU A 37 -8.71 -3.14 2.54
C LEU A 37 -7.25 -3.59 2.68
N LEU A 38 -6.64 -3.33 3.83
CA LEU A 38 -5.22 -3.57 4.05
C LEU A 38 -5.04 -4.61 5.14
N PRO A 39 -3.87 -5.29 5.16
CA PRO A 39 -3.57 -6.19 6.27
C PRO A 39 -3.62 -5.45 7.60
N ALA A 40 -4.12 -6.12 8.64
CA ALA A 40 -4.34 -5.49 9.93
C ALA A 40 -3.04 -5.10 10.63
N GLU A 41 -1.94 -5.78 10.29
CA GLU A 41 -0.66 -5.59 10.98
C GLU A 41 0.16 -4.42 10.43
N ILE A 42 -0.36 -3.63 9.49
CA ILE A 42 0.41 -2.54 8.90
C ILE A 42 0.76 -1.48 9.93
N LYS A 43 1.89 -0.81 9.69
CA LYS A 43 2.33 0.35 10.45
C LYS A 43 3.14 1.23 9.50
N GLU A 44 3.54 2.40 9.98
CA GLU A 44 4.37 3.27 9.16
C GLU A 44 5.64 2.56 8.76
N GLY A 45 5.99 2.65 7.50
CA GLY A 45 7.16 2.00 6.94
C GLY A 45 6.92 0.61 6.39
N THR A 46 5.73 0.04 6.62
CA THR A 46 5.42 -1.29 6.10
C THR A 46 5.42 -1.26 4.58
N LYS A 47 6.06 -2.27 3.97
CA LYS A 47 6.07 -2.44 2.53
C LYS A 47 4.96 -3.38 2.11
N LEU A 48 4.27 -3.01 1.04
CA LEU A 48 3.13 -3.75 0.54
C LEU A 48 3.30 -4.06 -0.94
N LYS A 49 2.74 -5.21 -1.31
CA LYS A 49 2.59 -5.59 -2.72
C LYS A 49 1.10 -5.59 -3.03
N TYR A 50 0.71 -4.96 -4.12
CA TYR A 50 -0.67 -4.97 -4.60
C TYR A 50 -0.72 -5.81 -5.87
N GLU A 51 -1.47 -6.89 -5.80
CA GLU A 51 -1.60 -7.83 -6.90
C GLU A 51 -2.94 -8.53 -6.78
N MET A 52 -3.61 -8.74 -7.89
CA MET A 52 -4.88 -9.45 -7.93
C MET A 52 -5.92 -8.83 -6.98
N MET A 53 -5.95 -7.50 -6.94
CA MET A 53 -6.88 -6.71 -6.12
C MET A 53 -6.68 -6.91 -4.61
N GLN A 54 -5.49 -7.35 -4.19
CA GLN A 54 -5.21 -7.57 -2.78
C GLN A 54 -3.87 -6.94 -2.41
N TYR A 55 -3.81 -6.41 -1.19
CA TYR A 55 -2.57 -5.89 -0.61
C TYR A 55 -1.97 -6.96 0.30
N GLU A 56 -0.65 -7.10 0.23
CA GLU A 56 0.07 -8.11 1.00
C GLU A 56 1.33 -7.49 1.58
N VAL A 57 1.59 -7.75 2.86
CA VAL A 57 2.80 -7.27 3.53
C VAL A 57 4.00 -8.07 3.02
N ILE A 58 5.05 -7.35 2.61
CA ILE A 58 6.29 -7.99 2.14
C ILE A 58 7.52 -7.50 2.89
N GLY A 59 7.37 -6.58 3.81
CA GLY A 59 8.52 -6.11 4.58
C GLY A 59 8.24 -4.99 5.53
#